data_d9d36377a5bbaf85cf8d97591d1d9ca8
#
_entry.id   d9d36377a5bbaf85cf8d97591d1d9ca8
#
_cell.length_a   1.000
_cell.length_b   1.000
_cell.length_c   1.000
_cell.angle_alpha   90.00
_cell.angle_beta   90.00
_cell.angle_gamma   90.00
#
_symmetry.space_group_name_H-M   'P 1'
#
loop_
_entity.id
_entity.type
_entity.pdbx_description
1 polymer ?
#
loop_
_entity_poly.entity_id
_entity_poly.type
_entity_poly.pdbx_seq_one_letter_code
_entity_poly.pdbx_strand_id
1 'polypeptide(L)'
;MDERTLRALIDAGAVKKIRIIANGRVFYVEAEHMTSSVTVHTTAGKLKTWVSLDAIARWLKNLGIGKAQLELANWQPDQKGLEL
;
A
#
# COMPACT_ATOMS: atom_id res chain seq x y z
N MET A 1 10.36 -1.92 3.58
CA MET A 1 10.73 -0.53 3.95
C MET A 1 9.69 0.05 4.88
N ASP A 2 10.08 0.93 5.76
CA ASP A 2 9.12 1.59 6.64
C ASP A 2 8.69 2.94 6.04
N GLU A 3 7.77 3.60 6.73
CA GLU A 3 7.22 4.87 6.25
C GLU A 3 8.30 5.94 6.10
N ARG A 4 9.25 5.98 7.03
CA ARG A 4 10.32 6.98 6.99
C ARG A 4 11.16 6.83 5.74
N THR A 5 11.53 5.59 5.41
CA THR A 5 12.30 5.31 4.21
C THR A 5 11.49 5.64 2.97
N LEU A 6 10.23 5.27 2.95
CA LEU A 6 9.36 5.57 1.82
C LEU A 6 9.25 7.07 1.60
N ARG A 7 9.07 7.84 2.68
CA ARG A 7 8.97 9.29 2.57
C ARG A 7 10.25 9.89 1.98
N ALA A 8 11.41 9.39 2.41
CA ALA A 8 12.68 9.86 1.88
C ALA A 8 12.81 9.55 0.39
N LEU A 9 12.39 8.38 -0.04
CA LEU A 9 12.45 8.01 -1.45
C LEU A 9 11.49 8.84 -2.30
N ILE A 10 10.31 9.14 -1.78
CA ILE A 10 9.35 9.99 -2.47
C ILE A 10 9.93 11.39 -2.63
N ASP A 11 10.49 11.94 -1.58
CA ASP A 11 11.09 13.28 -1.62
C ASP A 11 12.26 13.34 -2.60
N ALA A 12 12.98 12.25 -2.77
CA ALA A 12 14.08 12.17 -3.71
C ALA A 12 13.63 11.87 -5.15
N GLY A 13 12.33 11.68 -5.37
CA GLY A 13 11.82 11.33 -6.70
C GLY A 13 12.17 9.93 -7.13
N ALA A 14 12.47 9.05 -6.19
CA ALA A 14 12.97 7.72 -6.50
C ALA A 14 11.88 6.65 -6.60
N VAL A 15 10.66 6.96 -6.21
CA VAL A 15 9.54 6.01 -6.28
C VAL A 15 8.85 6.19 -7.63
N LYS A 16 8.78 5.11 -8.41
CA LYS A 16 8.21 5.17 -9.75
C LYS A 16 6.72 4.89 -9.77
N LYS A 17 6.25 4.03 -8.89
CA LYS A 17 4.85 3.64 -8.89
C LYS A 17 4.47 3.16 -7.50
N ILE A 18 3.23 3.46 -7.12
CA ILE A 18 2.66 2.97 -5.86
C ILE A 18 1.49 2.07 -6.21
N ARG A 19 1.44 0.90 -5.58
CA ARG A 19 0.32 -0.02 -5.72
C ARG A 19 -0.31 -0.23 -4.36
N ILE A 20 -1.64 -0.22 -4.34
CA ILE A 20 -2.42 -0.63 -3.18
C ILE A 20 -2.90 -2.04 -3.50
N ILE A 21 -2.51 -3.00 -2.69
CA ILE A 21 -2.81 -4.40 -2.97
C ILE A 21 -3.76 -4.92 -1.90
N ALA A 22 -4.90 -5.43 -2.36
CA ALA A 22 -5.89 -6.04 -1.49
C ALA A 22 -5.56 -7.50 -1.30
N ASN A 23 -5.62 -7.97 -0.06
CA ASN A 23 -5.40 -9.37 0.24
C ASN A 23 -6.39 -9.76 1.36
N GLY A 24 -7.41 -10.50 0.97
CA GLY A 24 -8.49 -10.82 1.90
C GLY A 24 -9.24 -9.55 2.25
N ARG A 25 -9.25 -9.21 3.53
CA ARG A 25 -9.99 -8.05 4.03
C ARG A 25 -9.12 -6.84 4.30
N VAL A 26 -7.83 -6.94 4.01
CA VAL A 26 -6.90 -5.86 4.31
C VAL A 26 -6.20 -5.41 3.04
N PHE A 27 -5.58 -4.24 3.14
CA PHE A 27 -4.80 -3.66 2.05
C PHE A 27 -3.39 -3.41 2.54
N TYR A 28 -2.44 -3.49 1.62
CA TYR A 28 -1.09 -3.06 1.92
C TYR A 28 -0.53 -2.31 0.71
N VAL A 29 0.63 -1.69 0.89
CA VAL A 29 1.22 -0.84 -0.14
C VAL A 29 2.53 -1.44 -0.62
N GLU A 30 2.70 -1.43 -1.94
CA GLU A 30 3.94 -1.82 -2.58
C GLU A 30 4.45 -0.64 -3.38
N ALA A 31 5.73 -0.33 -3.23
CA ALA A 31 6.36 0.78 -3.94
C ALA A 31 7.38 0.23 -4.92
N GLU A 32 7.33 0.71 -6.15
CA GLU A 32 8.31 0.36 -7.16
C GLU A 32 9.44 1.40 -7.11
N HIS A 33 10.65 0.92 -6.85
CA HIS A 33 11.82 1.76 -6.69
C HIS A 33 12.94 1.14 -7.53
N MET A 34 13.43 1.90 -8.50
CA MET A 34 14.42 1.43 -9.46
C MET A 34 13.88 0.18 -10.17
N THR A 35 14.53 -0.99 -10.03
CA THR A 35 14.11 -2.21 -10.67
C THR A 35 13.42 -3.17 -9.70
N SER A 36 13.18 -2.71 -8.47
CA SER A 36 12.62 -3.55 -7.42
C SER A 36 11.28 -3.05 -6.96
N SER A 37 10.46 -3.96 -6.43
CA SER A 37 9.22 -3.61 -5.75
C SER A 37 9.37 -4.04 -4.30
N VAL A 38 9.02 -3.14 -3.38
CA VAL A 38 9.14 -3.42 -1.95
C VAL A 38 7.84 -3.07 -1.25
N THR A 39 7.49 -3.84 -0.24
CA THR A 39 6.29 -3.60 0.55
C THR A 39 6.61 -2.67 1.72
N VAL A 40 5.59 -1.95 2.18
CA VAL A 40 5.75 -1.05 3.31
C VAL A 40 5.50 -1.83 4.61
N HIS A 41 6.40 -1.65 5.56
CA HIS A 41 6.36 -2.33 6.85
C HIS A 41 6.26 -1.32 7.98
N THR A 42 5.82 -1.78 9.14
CA THR A 42 5.86 -0.98 10.36
C THR A 42 7.30 -0.90 10.84
N THR A 43 7.57 -0.01 11.80
CA THR A 43 8.91 0.08 12.40
C THR A 43 9.30 -1.21 13.12
N ALA A 44 8.32 -2.02 13.51
CA ALA A 44 8.58 -3.31 14.14
C ALA A 44 8.87 -4.41 13.12
N GLY A 45 8.86 -4.10 11.83
CA GLY A 45 9.18 -5.06 10.79
C GLY A 45 8.01 -5.87 10.28
N LYS A 46 6.79 -5.56 10.70
CA LYS A 46 5.61 -6.26 10.23
C LYS A 46 5.01 -5.54 9.04
N LEU A 47 4.37 -6.29 8.15
CA LEU A 47 3.68 -5.70 7.01
C LEU A 47 2.65 -4.69 7.51
N LYS A 48 2.70 -3.47 6.98
CA LYS A 48 1.73 -2.45 7.35
C LYS A 48 0.45 -2.67 6.56
N THR A 49 -0.67 -2.83 7.26
CA THR A 49 -1.95 -3.10 6.62
C THR A 49 -3.01 -2.11 7.07
N TRP A 50 -4.02 -1.96 6.23
CA TRP A 50 -5.18 -1.12 6.50
C TRP A 50 -6.43 -1.93 6.21
N VAL A 51 -7.50 -1.66 6.95
CA VAL A 51 -8.78 -2.33 6.70
C VAL A 51 -9.71 -1.49 5.82
N SER A 52 -9.34 -0.25 5.57
CA SER A 52 -10.17 0.69 4.83
C SER A 52 -9.35 1.34 3.72
N LEU A 53 -9.92 1.35 2.51
CA LEU A 53 -9.28 2.00 1.38
C LEU A 53 -9.18 3.50 1.61
N ASP A 54 -10.17 4.09 2.28
CA ASP A 54 -10.14 5.50 2.60
C ASP A 54 -8.95 5.86 3.49
N ALA A 55 -8.68 5.02 4.48
CA ALA A 55 -7.56 5.27 5.38
C ALA A 55 -6.23 5.22 4.65
N ILE A 56 -6.06 4.26 3.75
CA ILE A 56 -4.81 4.13 3.01
C ILE A 56 -4.64 5.29 2.02
N ALA A 57 -5.75 5.74 1.43
CA ALA A 57 -5.72 6.87 0.51
C ALA A 57 -5.26 8.15 1.22
N ARG A 58 -5.77 8.39 2.42
CA ARG A 58 -5.36 9.55 3.21
C ARG A 58 -3.89 9.49 3.57
N TRP A 59 -3.43 8.30 3.94
CA TRP A 59 -2.02 8.10 4.28
C TRP A 59 -1.12 8.42 3.09
N LEU A 60 -1.49 7.91 1.91
CA LEU A 60 -0.71 8.18 0.71
C LEU A 60 -0.73 9.67 0.35
N LYS A 61 -1.89 10.31 0.49
CA LYS A 61 -1.99 11.73 0.19
C LYS A 61 -1.08 12.55 1.10
N ASN A 62 -1.01 12.18 2.36
CA ASN A 62 -0.15 12.88 3.32
C ASN A 62 1.33 12.71 2.99
N LEU A 63 1.68 11.66 2.27
CA LEU A 63 3.05 11.45 1.81
C LEU A 63 3.36 12.18 0.52
N GLY A 64 2.37 12.84 -0.08
CA GLY A 64 2.55 13.53 -1.34
C GLY A 64 2.28 12.68 -2.57
N ILE A 65 1.65 11.52 -2.39
CA ILE A 65 1.33 10.62 -3.49
C ILE A 65 -0.04 10.99 -4.04
N GLY A 66 -0.09 11.33 -5.34
CA GLY A 66 -1.33 11.70 -6.00
C GLY A 66 -1.92 10.59 -6.87
N LYS A 67 -1.19 9.53 -7.12
CA LYS A 67 -1.65 8.43 -7.95
C LYS A 67 -1.21 7.12 -7.37
N ALA A 68 -2.08 6.12 -7.41
CA ALA A 68 -1.74 4.77 -6.99
C ALA A 68 -2.60 3.80 -7.78
N GLN A 69 -2.03 2.65 -8.10
CA GLN A 69 -2.76 1.58 -8.78
C GLN A 69 -3.38 0.70 -7.71
N LEU A 70 -4.64 0.33 -7.89
CA LEU A 70 -5.36 -0.52 -6.95
C LEU A 70 -5.52 -1.91 -7.57
N GLU A 71 -5.07 -2.93 -6.85
CA GLU A 71 -5.17 -4.32 -7.31
C GLU A 71 -6.12 -5.07 -6.40
N LEU A 72 -7.22 -5.53 -6.95
CA LEU A 72 -8.29 -6.14 -6.21
C LEU A 72 -8.43 -7.64 -6.43
N ALA A 73 -7.49 -8.26 -7.13
CA ALA A 73 -7.62 -9.66 -7.52
C ALA A 73 -7.87 -10.58 -6.33
N ASN A 74 -7.26 -10.28 -5.19
CA ASN A 74 -7.39 -11.10 -3.99
C ASN A 74 -8.21 -10.44 -2.90
N TRP A 75 -9.04 -9.47 -3.26
CA TRP A 75 -9.86 -8.76 -2.30
C TRP A 75 -11.07 -9.57 -1.93
N GLN A 76 -11.29 -9.76 -0.65
CA GLN A 76 -12.43 -10.50 -0.12
C GLN A 76 -13.01 -9.72 1.05
N PRO A 77 -13.74 -8.63 0.76
CA PRO A 77 -14.21 -7.72 1.81
C PRO A 77 -15.22 -8.35 2.74
N ASP A 78 -15.97 -9.34 2.26
CA ASP A 78 -16.97 -10.01 3.05
C ASP A 78 -16.96 -11.48 2.70
N GLN A 79 -16.24 -12.26 3.48
CA GLN A 79 -16.08 -13.67 3.19
C GLN A 79 -17.36 -14.45 3.27
N LYS A 80 -18.34 -13.95 4.01
CA LYS A 80 -19.63 -14.62 4.09
C LYS A 80 -20.45 -14.40 2.84
N GLY A 81 -20.27 -13.27 2.19
CA GLY A 81 -21.01 -12.97 0.99
C GLY A 81 -20.67 -13.85 -0.18
N LEU A 82 -19.62 -14.61 -0.06
CA LEU A 82 -19.14 -15.44 -1.14
C LEU A 82 -20.00 -16.67 -1.35
N GLU A 83 -20.85 -16.97 -0.44
CA GLU A 83 -21.70 -18.13 -0.60
C GLU A 83 -22.98 -17.81 -1.32
N LEU A 84 -22.98 -16.81 -2.08
CA LEU A 84 -24.15 -16.41 -2.86
C LEU A 84 -24.63 -17.48 -3.83
#